data_92687517512c03a97c9ab571686e67ed
#
_entry.id   92687517512c03a97c9ab571686e67ed
#
_cell.length_a   1.000
_cell.length_b   1.000
_cell.length_c   1.000
_cell.angle_alpha   90.00
_cell.angle_beta   90.00
_cell.angle_gamma   90.00
#
_symmetry.space_group_name_H-M   'P 1'
#
loop_
_entity.id
_entity.type
_entity.pdbx_description
1 polymer ?
#
loop_
_entity_poly.entity_id
_entity_poly.type
_entity_poly.pdbx_seq_one_letter_code
_entity_poly.pdbx_strand_id
1 'polypeptide(L)'
;MKNLLRGLLSAALLCILSCSVIAGSAEDVKKNIVEQAKQMGVEPAIVLSIAKAESGFNQSARSLCGHIGVFQLSHSTAKHMGLDPYKLEDNIKGGITYYKNMLDRFGSVELAVAAYNSGPDAVARNNNKVPKHSQPFVNRIMADYNTYKNSGL
;
A
#
# COMPACT_ATOMS: atom_id res chain seq x y z
N MET A 1 -55.09 -46.56 -27.84
CA MET A 1 -55.44 -45.61 -26.79
C MET A 1 -54.14 -45.30 -26.03
N LYS A 2 -53.44 -44.29 -26.42
CA LYS A 2 -53.26 -42.97 -25.81
C LYS A 2 -52.95 -43.03 -24.33
N ASN A 3 -51.71 -42.79 -23.92
CA ASN A 3 -51.45 -41.94 -22.80
C ASN A 3 -50.00 -41.37 -22.88
N LEU A 4 -49.95 -40.08 -22.95
CA LEU A 4 -48.82 -39.18 -22.87
C LEU A 4 -48.18 -39.33 -21.49
N LEU A 5 -46.86 -39.55 -21.45
CA LEU A 5 -46.05 -39.22 -20.29
C LEU A 5 -45.23 -37.97 -20.57
N ARG A 6 -45.61 -36.86 -19.97
CA ARG A 6 -44.85 -35.60 -19.94
C ARG A 6 -43.69 -35.78 -18.99
N GLY A 7 -42.50 -35.83 -19.52
CA GLY A 7 -41.28 -35.72 -18.71
C GLY A 7 -41.01 -34.26 -18.39
N LEU A 8 -40.99 -33.96 -17.07
CA LEU A 8 -40.52 -32.68 -16.53
C LEU A 8 -38.99 -32.67 -16.54
N LEU A 9 -38.39 -31.93 -17.45
CA LEU A 9 -36.98 -31.58 -17.35
C LEU A 9 -36.85 -30.53 -16.27
N SER A 10 -36.32 -30.94 -15.12
CA SER A 10 -35.84 -30.04 -14.09
C SER A 10 -34.49 -29.51 -14.52
N ALA A 11 -34.45 -28.29 -15.06
CA ALA A 11 -33.22 -27.58 -15.31
C ALA A 11 -32.65 -27.06 -13.93
N ALA A 12 -31.74 -27.84 -13.37
CA ALA A 12 -30.92 -27.36 -12.28
C ALA A 12 -29.95 -26.30 -12.82
N LEU A 13 -30.32 -25.03 -12.65
CA LEU A 13 -29.45 -23.89 -12.91
C LEU A 13 -28.35 -23.89 -11.86
N LEU A 14 -27.22 -24.49 -12.19
CA LEU A 14 -26.01 -24.47 -11.38
C LEU A 14 -25.43 -23.04 -11.44
N CYS A 15 -25.81 -22.19 -10.48
CA CYS A 15 -25.22 -20.90 -10.28
C CYS A 15 -23.77 -21.10 -9.78
N ILE A 16 -22.84 -21.20 -10.71
CA ILE A 16 -21.41 -21.12 -10.40
C ILE A 16 -21.16 -19.67 -9.99
N LEU A 17 -21.26 -19.38 -8.69
CA LEU A 17 -20.66 -18.19 -8.12
C LEU A 17 -19.15 -18.34 -8.33
N SER A 18 -18.65 -17.84 -9.44
CA SER A 18 -17.23 -17.53 -9.57
C SER A 18 -16.95 -16.42 -8.57
N CYS A 19 -16.44 -16.81 -7.41
CA CYS A 19 -15.83 -15.88 -6.46
C CYS A 19 -14.54 -15.40 -7.15
N SER A 20 -14.67 -14.44 -8.06
CA SER A 20 -13.56 -13.65 -8.52
C SER A 20 -13.09 -12.88 -7.28
N VAL A 21 -11.97 -13.30 -6.72
CA VAL A 21 -11.20 -12.43 -5.84
C VAL A 21 -10.83 -11.23 -6.72
N ILE A 22 -11.67 -10.22 -6.69
CA ILE A 22 -11.39 -8.94 -7.32
C ILE A 22 -10.21 -8.40 -6.53
N ALA A 23 -9.01 -8.53 -7.07
CA ALA A 23 -7.89 -7.70 -6.64
C ALA A 23 -8.42 -6.26 -6.77
N GLY A 24 -8.60 -5.57 -5.62
CA GLY A 24 -9.19 -4.24 -5.60
C GLY A 24 -8.52 -3.36 -6.63
N SER A 25 -9.28 -2.53 -7.32
CA SER A 25 -8.73 -1.59 -8.30
C SER A 25 -7.71 -0.67 -7.60
N ALA A 26 -6.80 -0.06 -8.36
CA ALA A 26 -5.88 0.93 -7.77
C ALA A 26 -6.63 2.05 -7.03
N GLU A 27 -7.86 2.33 -7.46
CA GLU A 27 -8.73 3.32 -6.80
C GLU A 27 -9.24 2.83 -5.44
N ASP A 28 -9.61 1.56 -5.30
CA ASP A 28 -9.99 0.97 -4.02
C ASP A 28 -8.82 0.94 -3.04
N VAL A 29 -7.62 0.65 -3.54
CA VAL A 29 -6.39 0.71 -2.74
C VAL A 29 -6.13 2.13 -2.24
N LYS A 30 -6.27 3.15 -3.10
CA LYS A 30 -6.10 4.56 -2.69
C LYS A 30 -7.12 4.98 -1.63
N LYS A 31 -8.39 4.59 -1.77
CA LYS A 31 -9.42 4.85 -0.75
C LYS A 31 -9.05 4.25 0.59
N ASN A 32 -8.60 3.00 0.60
CA ASN A 32 -8.16 2.31 1.81
C ASN A 32 -6.96 3.03 2.46
N ILE A 33 -5.99 3.47 1.66
CA ILE A 33 -4.85 4.27 2.15
C ILE A 33 -5.33 5.56 2.81
N VAL A 34 -6.24 6.30 2.17
CA VAL A 34 -6.78 7.56 2.70
C VAL A 34 -7.50 7.35 4.02
N GLU A 35 -8.35 6.31 4.11
CA GLU A 35 -9.09 5.99 5.31
C GLU A 35 -8.17 5.61 6.47
N GLN A 36 -7.22 4.70 6.25
CA GLN A 36 -6.28 4.30 7.29
C GLN A 36 -5.35 5.46 7.71
N ALA A 37 -4.88 6.27 6.76
CA ALA A 37 -4.05 7.43 7.07
C ALA A 37 -4.78 8.43 7.98
N LYS A 38 -6.04 8.76 7.68
CA LYS A 38 -6.88 9.62 8.52
C LYS A 38 -7.09 9.03 9.92
N GLN A 39 -7.37 7.74 10.03
CA GLN A 39 -7.53 7.04 11.31
C GLN A 39 -6.25 7.06 12.15
N MET A 40 -5.09 7.03 11.50
CA MET A 40 -3.78 7.03 12.15
C MET A 40 -3.19 8.44 12.37
N GLY A 41 -3.92 9.49 12.00
CA GLY A 41 -3.48 10.88 12.13
C GLY A 41 -2.30 11.24 11.21
N VAL A 42 -2.20 10.58 10.05
CA VAL A 42 -1.17 10.83 9.04
C VAL A 42 -1.81 11.51 7.84
N GLU A 43 -1.15 12.50 7.26
CA GLU A 43 -1.65 13.18 6.06
C GLU A 43 -1.73 12.21 4.87
N PRO A 44 -2.92 12.01 4.27
CA PRO A 44 -3.09 11.02 3.20
C PRO A 44 -2.21 11.26 1.97
N ALA A 45 -1.99 12.52 1.61
CA ALA A 45 -1.24 12.91 0.41
C ALA A 45 0.18 12.35 0.38
N ILE A 46 0.88 12.33 1.53
CA ILE A 46 2.26 11.81 1.59
C ILE A 46 2.31 10.29 1.46
N VAL A 47 1.41 9.57 2.14
CA VAL A 47 1.41 8.10 2.08
C VAL A 47 0.89 7.57 0.74
N LEU A 48 -0.02 8.30 0.07
CA LEU A 48 -0.38 8.03 -1.33
C LEU A 48 0.84 8.19 -2.26
N SER A 49 1.66 9.21 -2.04
CA SER A 49 2.87 9.46 -2.84
C SER A 49 3.91 8.35 -2.64
N ILE A 50 4.08 7.88 -1.40
CA ILE A 50 4.95 6.73 -1.11
C ILE A 50 4.42 5.47 -1.79
N ALA A 51 3.15 5.13 -1.63
CA ALA A 51 2.55 3.93 -2.23
C ALA A 51 2.62 3.94 -3.76
N LYS A 52 2.41 5.11 -4.38
CA LYS A 52 2.58 5.31 -5.82
C LYS A 52 4.02 5.03 -6.26
N ALA A 53 5.00 5.56 -5.54
CA ALA A 53 6.41 5.42 -5.85
C ALA A 53 6.91 3.98 -5.64
N GLU A 54 6.42 3.27 -4.61
CA GLU A 54 6.84 1.94 -4.24
C GLU A 54 6.29 0.85 -5.18
N SER A 55 5.01 0.93 -5.54
CA SER A 55 4.37 -0.16 -6.28
C SER A 55 3.36 0.28 -7.35
N GLY A 56 3.05 1.58 -7.45
CA GLY A 56 1.91 2.04 -8.24
C GLY A 56 0.58 1.52 -7.70
N PHE A 57 0.45 1.37 -6.37
CA PHE A 57 -0.73 0.82 -5.68
C PHE A 57 -0.97 -0.67 -5.92
N ASN A 58 0.05 -1.44 -6.26
CA ASN A 58 -0.06 -2.86 -6.60
C ASN A 58 0.28 -3.76 -5.40
N GLN A 59 -0.74 -4.42 -4.80
CA GLN A 59 -0.53 -5.36 -3.70
C GLN A 59 0.22 -6.64 -4.12
N SER A 60 0.18 -6.98 -5.39
CA SER A 60 0.92 -8.14 -5.91
C SER A 60 2.39 -7.85 -6.20
N ALA A 61 2.83 -6.60 -6.06
CA ALA A 61 4.23 -6.21 -6.32
C ALA A 61 5.21 -6.95 -5.40
N ARG A 62 6.30 -7.42 -5.98
CA ARG A 62 7.41 -8.10 -5.28
C ARG A 62 8.71 -7.56 -5.85
N SER A 63 9.60 -7.09 -4.97
CA SER A 63 10.94 -6.68 -5.40
C SER A 63 11.92 -7.87 -5.36
N LEU A 64 13.04 -7.71 -6.05
CA LEU A 64 14.14 -8.69 -6.02
C LEU A 64 14.72 -8.87 -4.59
N CYS A 65 14.61 -7.85 -3.75
CA CYS A 65 15.04 -7.88 -2.35
C CYS A 65 13.98 -8.45 -1.40
N GLY A 66 12.85 -8.96 -1.93
CA GLY A 66 11.79 -9.59 -1.14
C GLY A 66 10.84 -8.61 -0.44
N HIS A 67 10.80 -7.34 -0.86
CA HIS A 67 9.78 -6.41 -0.38
C HIS A 67 8.41 -6.69 -1.03
N ILE A 68 7.33 -6.43 -0.29
CA ILE A 68 6.01 -6.95 -0.58
C ILE A 68 4.97 -5.83 -0.61
N GLY A 69 4.13 -5.84 -1.65
CA GLY A 69 2.86 -5.15 -1.71
C GLY A 69 2.92 -3.66 -1.98
N VAL A 70 1.81 -3.00 -1.66
CA VAL A 70 1.56 -1.57 -1.94
C VAL A 70 2.67 -0.68 -1.40
N PHE A 71 3.13 -0.94 -0.18
CA PHE A 71 4.15 -0.15 0.51
C PHE A 71 5.53 -0.79 0.52
N GLN A 72 5.74 -1.87 -0.25
CA GLN A 72 7.02 -2.58 -0.33
C GLN A 72 7.65 -2.88 1.04
N LEU A 73 6.85 -3.49 1.93
CA LEU A 73 7.33 -3.85 3.26
C LEU A 73 8.26 -5.06 3.21
N SER A 74 9.34 -5.02 3.99
CA SER A 74 10.16 -6.22 4.25
C SER A 74 9.43 -7.16 5.20
N HIS A 75 9.71 -8.47 5.10
CA HIS A 75 9.21 -9.45 6.05
C HIS A 75 9.57 -9.13 7.50
N SER A 76 10.80 -8.65 7.72
CA SER A 76 11.25 -8.28 9.07
C SER A 76 10.48 -7.11 9.64
N THR A 77 10.23 -6.07 8.83
CA THR A 77 9.45 -4.89 9.26
C THR A 77 8.02 -5.29 9.62
N ALA A 78 7.35 -6.05 8.74
CA ALA A 78 5.98 -6.52 9.00
C ALA A 78 5.91 -7.40 10.25
N LYS A 79 6.84 -8.34 10.41
CA LYS A 79 6.92 -9.23 11.57
C LYS A 79 7.08 -8.47 12.90
N HIS A 80 7.91 -7.43 12.94
CA HIS A 80 8.09 -6.59 14.13
C HIS A 80 6.80 -5.86 14.52
N MET A 81 5.94 -5.59 13.55
CA MET A 81 4.64 -4.94 13.76
C MET A 81 3.50 -5.94 14.00
N GLY A 82 3.76 -7.26 13.94
CA GLY A 82 2.73 -8.30 14.05
C GLY A 82 1.76 -8.32 12.86
N LEU A 83 2.22 -7.90 11.66
CA LEU A 83 1.42 -7.77 10.45
C LEU A 83 1.80 -8.81 9.40
N ASP A 84 0.84 -9.15 8.55
CA ASP A 84 1.04 -9.99 7.37
C ASP A 84 1.16 -9.11 6.11
N PRO A 85 2.36 -8.92 5.53
CA PRO A 85 2.54 -8.01 4.40
C PRO A 85 1.85 -8.47 3.11
N TYR A 86 1.38 -9.71 3.05
CA TYR A 86 0.62 -10.24 1.93
C TYR A 86 -0.85 -9.81 1.94
N LYS A 87 -1.39 -9.39 3.08
CA LYS A 87 -2.73 -8.83 3.21
C LYS A 87 -2.69 -7.34 2.93
N LEU A 88 -3.62 -6.87 2.10
CA LEU A 88 -3.69 -5.46 1.69
C LEU A 88 -3.78 -4.51 2.89
N GLU A 89 -4.71 -4.78 3.80
CA GLU A 89 -4.93 -3.92 4.97
C GLU A 89 -3.71 -3.85 5.88
N ASP A 90 -3.06 -4.98 6.13
CA ASP A 90 -1.85 -5.06 6.95
C ASP A 90 -0.67 -4.38 6.27
N ASN A 91 -0.56 -4.51 4.94
CA ASN A 91 0.49 -3.85 4.15
C ASN A 91 0.34 -2.33 4.21
N ILE A 92 -0.88 -1.81 4.04
CA ILE A 92 -1.17 -0.38 4.14
C ILE A 92 -0.89 0.11 5.56
N LYS A 93 -1.42 -0.57 6.58
CA LYS A 93 -1.19 -0.23 7.99
C LYS A 93 0.31 -0.20 8.32
N GLY A 94 1.04 -1.20 7.88
CA GLY A 94 2.48 -1.30 8.12
C GLY A 94 3.27 -0.18 7.45
N GLY A 95 2.94 0.15 6.20
CA GLY A 95 3.58 1.26 5.47
C GLY A 95 3.35 2.62 6.12
N ILE A 96 2.10 2.90 6.52
CA ILE A 96 1.75 4.14 7.22
C ILE A 96 2.43 4.21 8.59
N THR A 97 2.42 3.12 9.36
CA THR A 97 3.11 3.04 10.66
C THR A 97 4.61 3.28 10.50
N TYR A 98 5.24 2.65 9.51
CA TYR A 98 6.67 2.81 9.27
C TYR A 98 7.01 4.25 8.90
N TYR A 99 6.26 4.88 8.00
CA TYR A 99 6.43 6.30 7.68
C TYR A 99 6.24 7.20 8.90
N LYS A 100 5.18 6.98 9.68
CA LYS A 100 4.91 7.76 10.90
C LYS A 100 6.06 7.68 11.89
N ASN A 101 6.61 6.48 12.12
CA ASN A 101 7.77 6.29 12.99
C ASN A 101 9.01 7.07 12.49
N MET A 102 9.19 7.15 11.16
CA MET A 102 10.29 7.96 10.59
C MET A 102 10.04 9.45 10.76
N LEU A 103 8.80 9.90 10.61
CA LEU A 103 8.41 11.29 10.82
C LEU A 103 8.60 11.69 12.29
N ASP A 104 8.16 10.86 13.22
CA ASP A 104 8.32 11.09 14.66
C ASP A 104 9.81 11.14 15.05
N ARG A 105 10.66 10.31 14.44
CA ARG A 105 12.10 10.28 14.70
C ARG A 105 12.87 11.47 14.14
N PHE A 106 12.54 11.93 12.95
CA PHE A 106 13.34 12.92 12.23
C PHE A 106 12.70 14.32 12.17
N GLY A 107 11.41 14.44 12.49
CA GLY A 107 10.70 15.73 12.55
C GLY A 107 10.54 16.45 11.20
N SER A 108 10.88 15.81 10.09
CA SER A 108 10.83 16.39 8.74
C SER A 108 10.27 15.36 7.75
N VAL A 109 9.32 15.80 6.92
CA VAL A 109 8.74 14.96 5.85
C VAL A 109 9.81 14.43 4.91
N GLU A 110 10.73 15.28 4.46
CA GLU A 110 11.81 14.89 3.55
C GLU A 110 12.74 13.84 4.18
N LEU A 111 13.12 14.05 5.45
CA LEU A 111 13.97 13.09 6.17
C LEU A 111 13.23 11.78 6.46
N ALA A 112 11.93 11.84 6.76
CA ALA A 112 11.11 10.65 6.95
C ALA A 112 11.00 9.83 5.66
N VAL A 113 10.80 10.47 4.54
CA VAL A 113 10.78 9.83 3.21
C VAL A 113 12.15 9.25 2.86
N ALA A 114 13.23 9.96 3.13
CA ALA A 114 14.59 9.46 2.95
C ALA A 114 14.85 8.22 3.82
N ALA A 115 14.44 8.26 5.09
CA ALA A 115 14.57 7.15 6.03
C ALA A 115 13.68 5.96 5.66
N TYR A 116 12.49 6.20 5.09
CA TYR A 116 11.65 5.16 4.52
C TYR A 116 12.40 4.35 3.45
N ASN A 117 13.07 5.04 2.54
CA ASN A 117 13.79 4.44 1.41
C ASN A 117 15.12 3.79 1.82
N SER A 118 15.95 4.48 2.59
CA SER A 118 17.33 4.07 2.86
C SER A 118 17.54 3.45 4.25
N GLY A 119 16.49 3.42 5.05
CA GLY A 119 16.55 3.05 6.47
C GLY A 119 16.98 4.24 7.36
N PRO A 120 16.49 4.26 8.60
CA PRO A 120 16.74 5.35 9.53
C PRO A 120 18.23 5.55 9.90
N ASP A 121 19.00 4.48 9.91
CA ASP A 121 20.42 4.54 10.24
C ASP A 121 21.25 5.20 9.12
N ALA A 122 20.83 5.08 7.87
CA ALA A 122 21.51 5.77 6.77
C ALA A 122 21.34 7.29 6.89
N VAL A 123 20.17 7.77 7.25
CA VAL A 123 19.90 9.20 7.49
C VAL A 123 20.67 9.68 8.72
N ALA A 124 20.66 8.92 9.82
CA ALA A 124 21.38 9.28 11.05
C ALA A 124 22.90 9.36 10.80
N ARG A 125 23.50 8.37 10.13
CA ARG A 125 24.93 8.40 9.76
C ARG A 125 25.28 9.52 8.78
N ASN A 126 24.32 10.05 8.05
CA ASN A 126 24.49 11.21 7.15
C ASN A 126 24.22 12.54 7.86
N ASN A 127 24.42 12.61 9.18
CA ASN A 127 24.19 13.80 10.01
C ASN A 127 22.76 14.37 9.88
N ASN A 128 21.77 13.51 9.84
CA ASN A 128 20.35 13.87 9.63
C ASN A 128 20.14 14.73 8.37
N LYS A 129 20.78 14.34 7.28
CA LYS A 129 20.57 14.89 5.95
C LYS A 129 20.11 13.78 5.00
N VAL A 130 19.40 14.14 3.93
CA VAL A 130 19.00 13.20 2.89
C VAL A 130 20.24 12.55 2.28
N PRO A 131 20.40 11.23 2.33
CA PRO A 131 21.51 10.55 1.66
C PRO A 131 21.46 10.78 0.14
N LYS A 132 22.60 10.99 -0.49
CA LYS A 132 22.68 11.32 -1.93
C LYS A 132 21.93 10.31 -2.81
N HIS A 133 22.01 9.02 -2.48
CA HIS A 133 21.33 7.96 -3.24
C HIS A 133 19.79 7.98 -3.07
N SER A 134 19.26 8.55 -1.98
CA SER A 134 17.84 8.69 -1.74
C SER A 134 17.23 9.97 -2.33
N GLN A 135 18.05 10.91 -2.76
CA GLN A 135 17.59 12.22 -3.25
C GLN A 135 16.59 12.10 -4.43
N PRO A 136 16.81 11.22 -5.44
CA PRO A 136 15.84 11.06 -6.53
C PRO A 136 14.48 10.53 -6.05
N PHE A 137 14.48 9.63 -5.06
CA PHE A 137 13.26 9.09 -4.45
C PHE A 137 12.51 10.19 -3.69
N VAL A 138 13.21 10.95 -2.85
CA VAL A 138 12.64 12.08 -2.11
C VAL A 138 12.03 13.11 -3.05
N ASN A 139 12.77 13.54 -4.08
CA ASN A 139 12.28 14.54 -5.03
C ASN A 139 10.99 14.10 -5.72
N ARG A 140 10.92 12.83 -6.15
CA ARG A 140 9.73 12.27 -6.79
C ARG A 140 8.53 12.28 -5.85
N ILE A 141 8.73 11.82 -4.60
CA ILE A 141 7.65 11.77 -3.62
C ILE A 141 7.17 13.17 -3.24
N MET A 142 8.08 14.13 -3.06
CA MET A 142 7.69 15.50 -2.73
C MET A 142 6.91 16.19 -3.87
N ALA A 143 7.23 15.89 -5.12
CA ALA A 143 6.46 16.36 -6.28
C ALA A 143 5.03 15.78 -6.30
N ASP A 144 4.89 14.46 -6.10
CA ASP A 144 3.60 13.79 -6.03
C ASP A 144 2.80 14.26 -4.79
N TYR A 145 3.46 14.43 -3.65
CA TYR A 145 2.85 14.96 -2.42
C TYR A 145 2.20 16.33 -2.62
N ASN A 146 2.91 17.25 -3.27
CA ASN A 146 2.36 18.57 -3.59
C ASN A 146 1.14 18.46 -4.54
N THR A 147 1.19 17.54 -5.50
CA THR A 147 0.08 17.29 -6.41
C THR A 147 -1.16 16.77 -5.68
N TYR A 148 -1.00 15.73 -4.84
CA TYR A 148 -2.11 15.18 -4.06
C TYR A 148 -2.67 16.18 -3.05
N LYS A 149 -1.81 16.93 -2.38
CA LYS A 149 -2.23 17.96 -1.42
C LYS A 149 -3.10 19.04 -2.05
N ASN A 150 -2.74 19.46 -3.27
CA ASN A 150 -3.48 20.48 -4.00
C ASN A 150 -4.78 19.96 -4.64
N SER A 151 -4.97 18.64 -4.74
CA SER A 151 -6.19 18.04 -5.28
C SER A 151 -7.36 17.95 -4.28
N GLY A 152 -7.17 18.36 -3.04
CA GLY A 152 -8.24 18.43 -2.03
C GLY A 152 -8.63 17.08 -1.43
N LEU A 153 -7.69 16.15 -1.26
CA LEU A 153 -7.88 14.84 -0.63
C LEU A 153 -8.18 14.92 0.87
#